data_21bd8137acf87b23dad585aedb70d8f2
#
_entry.id   21bd8137acf87b23dad585aedb70d8f2
#
_cell.length_a   1.000
_cell.length_b   1.000
_cell.length_c   1.000
_cell.angle_alpha   90.00
_cell.angle_beta   90.00
_cell.angle_gamma   90.00
#
_symmetry.space_group_name_H-M   'P 1'
#
loop_
_entity.id
_entity.type
_entity.pdbx_description
1 polymer ?
#
loop_
_entity_poly.entity_id
_entity_poly.type
_entity_poly.pdbx_seq_one_letter_code
_entity_poly.pdbx_strand_id
1 'polypeptide(L)'
;MRKVLFLLWIGCLFGFMSCTSQPVAEKAPQWKAKHVVLIGIDGWGSYSVEKAQIPNIRFLMDSGAYTLQKRSVLPSSSAVNWASMYMGAGPELHGYCEWGSQVPDLPSRVVNKNGIFPTIFSELRAVSPEAEIGNIYEWDGIRYLVDTLSVNYDRHVAEVSKDSTATARCAVEYIRDKKPALVNIVFDALDHVGHAAGHDTPAYYDKLEEIDGYV
;
A
#
# COMPACT_ATOMS: atom_id res chain seq x y z
N MET A 1 -45.29 -61.92 -56.11
CA MET A 1 -45.19 -60.44 -56.13
C MET A 1 -44.55 -59.95 -54.80
N ARG A 2 -43.24 -59.68 -54.82
CA ARG A 2 -42.49 -59.18 -53.66
C ARG A 2 -42.21 -57.70 -53.86
N LYS A 3 -42.73 -56.90 -52.95
CA LYS A 3 -42.42 -55.44 -52.92
C LYS A 3 -41.14 -55.26 -52.09
N VAL A 4 -40.13 -54.66 -52.70
CA VAL A 4 -38.89 -54.29 -52.07
C VAL A 4 -39.06 -52.82 -51.57
N LEU A 5 -38.87 -52.65 -50.25
CA LEU A 5 -38.90 -51.35 -49.62
C LEU A 5 -37.49 -50.78 -49.57
N PHE A 6 -37.25 -49.63 -50.24
CA PHE A 6 -35.99 -48.91 -50.19
C PHE A 6 -36.05 -47.92 -48.99
N LEU A 7 -35.23 -48.14 -47.99
CA LEU A 7 -34.99 -47.20 -46.89
C LEU A 7 -33.85 -46.29 -47.26
N LEU A 8 -34.18 -45.01 -47.50
CA LEU A 8 -33.18 -43.91 -47.62
C LEU A 8 -32.69 -43.52 -46.25
N TRP A 9 -31.42 -43.73 -45.98
CA TRP A 9 -30.70 -43.20 -44.82
C TRP A 9 -30.22 -41.78 -45.18
N ILE A 10 -30.82 -40.73 -44.55
CA ILE A 10 -30.32 -39.36 -44.60
C ILE A 10 -29.38 -39.20 -43.42
N GLY A 11 -28.07 -39.24 -43.67
CA GLY A 11 -27.06 -38.93 -42.69
C GLY A 11 -26.96 -37.40 -42.47
N CYS A 12 -27.44 -36.90 -41.33
CA CYS A 12 -27.15 -35.56 -40.90
C CYS A 12 -25.70 -35.42 -40.42
N LEU A 13 -24.85 -34.84 -41.25
CA LEU A 13 -23.54 -34.36 -40.84
C LEU A 13 -23.72 -33.09 -39.98
N PHE A 14 -23.73 -33.26 -38.67
CA PHE A 14 -23.53 -32.13 -37.75
C PHE A 14 -22.05 -31.74 -37.72
N GLY A 15 -21.69 -30.72 -38.50
CA GLY A 15 -20.39 -30.07 -38.37
C GLY A 15 -20.29 -29.37 -37.04
N PHE A 16 -19.52 -29.91 -36.10
CA PHE A 16 -19.09 -29.19 -34.92
C PHE A 16 -18.13 -28.07 -35.35
N MET A 17 -18.65 -26.84 -35.47
CA MET A 17 -17.83 -25.63 -35.52
C MET A 17 -17.26 -25.42 -34.13
N SER A 18 -16.06 -25.93 -33.86
CA SER A 18 -15.29 -25.62 -32.68
C SER A 18 -14.83 -24.16 -32.78
N CYS A 19 -15.55 -23.24 -32.12
CA CYS A 19 -15.04 -21.90 -31.88
C CYS A 19 -13.85 -22.01 -30.94
N THR A 20 -12.66 -22.12 -31.48
CA THR A 20 -11.43 -21.82 -30.70
C THR A 20 -11.36 -20.32 -30.52
N SER A 21 -11.87 -19.84 -29.40
CA SER A 21 -11.54 -18.48 -28.92
C SER A 21 -10.04 -18.45 -28.64
N GLN A 22 -9.29 -17.79 -29.51
CA GLN A 22 -7.90 -17.47 -29.18
C GLN A 22 -7.89 -16.63 -27.91
N PRO A 23 -7.04 -16.94 -26.92
CA PRO A 23 -6.90 -16.10 -25.76
C PRO A 23 -6.48 -14.71 -26.26
N VAL A 24 -7.30 -13.71 -25.98
CA VAL A 24 -6.93 -12.31 -26.18
C VAL A 24 -5.71 -12.08 -25.30
N ALA A 25 -4.55 -11.85 -25.91
CA ALA A 25 -3.35 -11.51 -25.17
C ALA A 25 -3.67 -10.25 -24.35
N GLU A 26 -3.80 -10.43 -23.05
CA GLU A 26 -4.02 -9.33 -22.11
C GLU A 26 -2.85 -8.37 -22.24
N LYS A 27 -3.13 -7.16 -22.69
CA LYS A 27 -2.10 -6.15 -22.91
C LYS A 27 -1.47 -5.85 -21.57
N ALA A 28 -0.15 -6.09 -21.45
CA ALA A 28 0.57 -5.78 -20.21
C ALA A 28 0.20 -4.39 -19.70
N PRO A 29 -0.04 -4.22 -18.39
CA PRO A 29 -0.46 -2.94 -17.84
C PRO A 29 0.56 -1.86 -18.19
N GLN A 30 0.06 -0.76 -18.76
CA GLN A 30 0.91 0.39 -19.07
C GLN A 30 0.97 1.30 -17.86
N TRP A 31 2.01 1.16 -17.05
CA TRP A 31 2.21 1.97 -15.85
C TRP A 31 2.42 3.44 -16.20
N LYS A 32 1.76 4.34 -15.49
CA LYS A 32 1.92 5.79 -15.63
C LYS A 32 3.19 6.29 -14.94
N ALA A 33 3.61 5.62 -13.87
CA ALA A 33 4.82 5.92 -13.14
C ALA A 33 5.73 4.69 -13.07
N LYS A 34 7.05 4.89 -13.16
CA LYS A 34 8.05 3.83 -13.00
C LYS A 34 8.38 3.58 -11.54
N HIS A 35 8.28 4.62 -10.72
CA HIS A 35 8.63 4.61 -9.31
C HIS A 35 7.54 5.34 -8.53
N VAL A 36 7.13 4.77 -7.40
CA VAL A 36 6.21 5.38 -6.44
C VAL A 36 6.87 5.35 -5.08
N VAL A 37 6.98 6.51 -4.45
CA VAL A 37 7.44 6.65 -3.07
C VAL A 37 6.22 7.06 -2.24
N LEU A 38 5.81 6.20 -1.31
CA LEU A 38 4.75 6.49 -0.35
C LEU A 38 5.43 6.93 0.94
N ILE A 39 5.32 8.21 1.28
CA ILE A 39 5.84 8.77 2.53
C ILE A 39 4.69 8.98 3.48
N GLY A 40 4.72 8.31 4.61
CA GLY A 40 3.77 8.46 5.69
C GLY A 40 4.40 9.14 6.90
N ILE A 41 3.67 10.08 7.50
CA ILE A 41 4.05 10.76 8.73
C ILE A 41 2.90 10.51 9.71
N ASP A 42 3.14 9.65 10.70
CA ASP A 42 2.13 9.31 11.69
C ASP A 42 1.85 10.51 12.62
N GLY A 43 0.62 10.62 13.08
CA GLY A 43 0.20 11.73 13.96
C GLY A 43 0.14 13.09 13.29
N TRP A 44 0.27 13.19 11.95
CA TRP A 44 0.27 14.50 11.27
C TRP A 44 -1.14 15.07 11.07
N GLY A 45 -1.39 16.21 11.72
CA GLY A 45 -2.63 16.96 11.60
C GLY A 45 -2.57 18.08 10.54
N SER A 46 -3.59 18.17 9.68
CA SER A 46 -3.65 19.16 8.58
C SER A 46 -3.57 20.62 9.03
N TYR A 47 -3.98 20.93 10.27
CA TYR A 47 -3.89 22.26 10.87
C TYR A 47 -2.45 22.80 10.95
N SER A 48 -1.46 21.90 10.99
CA SER A 48 -0.05 22.29 11.10
C SER A 48 0.55 22.79 9.78
N VAL A 49 -0.06 22.45 8.66
CA VAL A 49 0.45 22.82 7.32
C VAL A 49 0.60 24.34 7.16
N GLU A 50 -0.32 25.13 7.71
CA GLU A 50 -0.25 26.59 7.64
C GLU A 50 0.71 27.21 8.66
N LYS A 51 1.08 26.47 9.71
CA LYS A 51 1.85 26.98 10.85
C LYS A 51 3.33 26.61 10.81
N ALA A 52 3.65 25.42 10.32
CA ALA A 52 5.02 24.90 10.27
C ALA A 52 5.78 25.41 9.04
N GLN A 53 7.11 25.50 9.18
CA GLN A 53 8.03 25.79 8.08
C GLN A 53 8.41 24.48 7.36
N ILE A 54 7.60 24.09 6.39
CA ILE A 54 7.72 22.82 5.66
C ILE A 54 7.92 23.06 4.14
N PRO A 55 9.05 23.65 3.73
CA PRO A 55 9.26 24.07 2.35
C PRO A 55 9.29 22.91 1.35
N ASN A 56 9.81 21.72 1.73
CA ASN A 56 9.88 20.56 0.83
C ASN A 56 8.49 19.96 0.58
N ILE A 57 7.69 19.78 1.65
CA ILE A 57 6.30 19.33 1.52
C ILE A 57 5.47 20.35 0.73
N ARG A 58 5.66 21.67 0.98
CA ARG A 58 4.99 22.71 0.17
C ARG A 58 5.37 22.64 -1.31
N PHE A 59 6.63 22.41 -1.61
CA PHE A 59 7.06 22.19 -3.00
C PHE A 59 6.31 21.03 -3.65
N LEU A 60 6.12 19.91 -2.95
CA LEU A 60 5.33 18.78 -3.45
C LEU A 60 3.86 19.15 -3.62
N MET A 61 3.28 19.91 -2.69
CA MET A 61 1.89 20.40 -2.78
C MET A 61 1.71 21.29 -4.00
N ASP A 62 2.61 22.24 -4.23
CA ASP A 62 2.55 23.20 -5.34
C ASP A 62 2.79 22.54 -6.71
N SER A 63 3.59 21.45 -6.71
CA SER A 63 3.93 20.70 -7.92
C SER A 63 2.93 19.58 -8.26
N GLY A 64 2.02 19.26 -7.35
CA GLY A 64 1.12 18.11 -7.47
C GLY A 64 -0.33 18.43 -7.15
N ALA A 65 -0.95 17.50 -6.43
CA ALA A 65 -2.32 17.64 -5.93
C ALA A 65 -2.36 17.29 -4.44
N TYR A 66 -3.11 18.04 -3.66
CA TYR A 66 -3.23 17.79 -2.23
C TYR A 66 -4.65 18.02 -1.71
N THR A 67 -4.91 17.53 -0.50
CA THR A 67 -6.12 17.83 0.26
C THR A 67 -5.79 17.94 1.74
N LEU A 68 -6.38 18.91 2.42
CA LEU A 68 -6.31 19.08 3.87
C LEU A 68 -7.59 18.56 4.58
N GLN A 69 -8.48 17.91 3.84
CA GLN A 69 -9.79 17.44 4.32
C GLN A 69 -9.88 15.93 4.46
N LYS A 70 -8.74 15.22 4.42
CA LYS A 70 -8.71 13.77 4.65
C LYS A 70 -9.11 13.47 6.09
N ARG A 71 -9.97 12.49 6.28
CA ARG A 71 -10.35 11.96 7.59
C ARG A 71 -9.71 10.62 7.85
N SER A 72 -9.36 10.35 9.10
CA SER A 72 -9.04 9.00 9.55
C SER A 72 -10.29 8.11 9.51
N VAL A 73 -10.08 6.80 9.41
CA VAL A 73 -11.14 5.83 9.68
C VAL A 73 -11.31 5.67 11.20
N LEU A 74 -12.44 5.13 11.63
CA LEU A 74 -12.71 4.85 13.04
C LEU A 74 -12.62 3.35 13.32
N PRO A 75 -12.04 2.96 14.47
CA PRO A 75 -11.41 3.82 15.48
C PRO A 75 -10.14 4.48 14.94
N SER A 76 -9.92 5.75 15.36
CA SER A 76 -8.77 6.54 14.89
C SER A 76 -7.51 6.13 15.66
N SER A 77 -6.86 5.07 15.18
CA SER A 77 -5.59 4.58 15.74
C SER A 77 -4.65 4.16 14.63
N SER A 78 -3.35 4.04 14.94
CA SER A 78 -2.30 3.83 13.94
C SER A 78 -2.51 2.53 13.17
N ALA A 79 -2.64 1.36 13.81
CA ALA A 79 -2.81 0.10 13.08
C ALA A 79 -4.04 0.11 12.18
N VAL A 80 -5.18 0.62 12.65
CA VAL A 80 -6.44 0.67 11.89
C VAL A 80 -6.31 1.54 10.64
N ASN A 81 -5.69 2.72 10.78
CA ASN A 81 -5.54 3.66 9.67
C ASN A 81 -4.46 3.21 8.68
N TRP A 82 -3.32 2.70 9.14
CA TRP A 82 -2.29 2.16 8.27
C TRP A 82 -2.78 0.93 7.51
N ALA A 83 -3.47 -0.02 8.18
CA ALA A 83 -4.12 -1.14 7.52
C ALA A 83 -5.10 -0.65 6.44
N SER A 84 -5.96 0.31 6.76
CA SER A 84 -6.94 0.84 5.80
C SER A 84 -6.28 1.49 4.59
N MET A 85 -5.14 2.18 4.76
CA MET A 85 -4.39 2.77 3.64
C MET A 85 -3.74 1.71 2.77
N TYR A 86 -3.09 0.70 3.37
CA TYR A 86 -2.41 -0.34 2.60
C TYR A 86 -3.38 -1.30 1.92
N MET A 87 -4.53 -1.55 2.53
CA MET A 87 -5.53 -2.52 2.09
C MET A 87 -6.65 -1.90 1.23
N GLY A 88 -6.75 -0.56 1.20
CA GLY A 88 -7.80 0.14 0.46
C GLY A 88 -9.21 -0.20 0.95
N ALA A 89 -9.37 -0.55 2.22
CA ALA A 89 -10.61 -1.03 2.82
C ALA A 89 -10.75 -0.52 4.25
N GLY A 90 -11.96 -0.50 4.79
CA GLY A 90 -12.19 -0.15 6.19
C GLY A 90 -12.02 -1.36 7.13
N PRO A 91 -11.99 -1.10 8.46
CA PRO A 91 -11.79 -2.13 9.48
C PRO A 91 -12.86 -3.23 9.46
N GLU A 92 -14.05 -2.94 8.99
CA GLU A 92 -15.14 -3.91 8.82
C GLU A 92 -14.85 -4.98 7.73
N LEU A 93 -13.85 -4.71 6.87
CA LEU A 93 -13.42 -5.62 5.81
C LEU A 93 -12.10 -6.30 6.14
N HIS A 94 -11.08 -5.54 6.55
CA HIS A 94 -9.76 -6.10 6.83
C HIS A 94 -9.61 -6.65 8.25
N GLY A 95 -10.47 -6.24 9.20
CA GLY A 95 -10.54 -6.82 10.54
C GLY A 95 -9.57 -6.25 11.58
N TYR A 96 -8.67 -5.35 11.22
CA TYR A 96 -7.79 -4.66 12.18
C TYR A 96 -8.58 -3.51 12.83
N CYS A 97 -8.80 -3.60 14.15
CA CYS A 97 -9.73 -2.71 14.86
C CYS A 97 -9.10 -1.98 16.04
N GLU A 98 -7.88 -2.35 16.48
CA GLU A 98 -7.24 -1.80 17.67
C GLU A 98 -5.84 -1.24 17.34
N TRP A 99 -5.32 -0.38 18.21
CA TRP A 99 -4.03 0.27 18.03
C TRP A 99 -2.87 -0.71 17.83
N GLY A 100 -2.80 -1.77 18.57
CA GLY A 100 -1.69 -2.72 18.56
C GLY A 100 -1.97 -4.03 17.84
N SER A 101 -3.00 -4.08 16.98
CA SER A 101 -3.38 -5.30 16.26
C SER A 101 -2.21 -5.86 15.44
N GLN A 102 -1.77 -7.05 15.79
CA GLN A 102 -0.73 -7.81 15.06
C GLN A 102 -1.34 -8.82 14.08
N VAL A 103 -2.58 -9.17 14.33
CA VAL A 103 -3.44 -9.99 13.48
C VAL A 103 -4.80 -9.31 13.43
N PRO A 104 -5.65 -9.62 12.45
CA PRO A 104 -7.02 -9.08 12.44
C PRO A 104 -7.78 -9.45 13.71
N ASP A 105 -8.36 -8.47 14.41
CA ASP A 105 -9.20 -8.65 15.60
C ASP A 105 -10.55 -9.28 15.23
N LEU A 106 -11.01 -9.02 14.01
CA LEU A 106 -12.17 -9.63 13.40
C LEU A 106 -11.74 -10.41 12.14
N PRO A 107 -12.44 -11.48 11.77
CA PRO A 107 -12.13 -12.23 10.56
C PRO A 107 -12.14 -11.31 9.31
N SER A 108 -11.03 -11.23 8.60
CA SER A 108 -10.95 -10.52 7.32
C SER A 108 -11.96 -11.12 6.32
N ARG A 109 -12.64 -10.26 5.55
CA ARG A 109 -13.63 -10.70 4.56
C ARG A 109 -13.03 -11.49 3.42
N VAL A 110 -11.79 -11.18 3.05
CA VAL A 110 -10.98 -11.91 2.08
C VAL A 110 -9.54 -11.97 2.59
N VAL A 111 -8.82 -12.98 2.18
CA VAL A 111 -7.37 -13.08 2.40
C VAL A 111 -6.70 -13.50 1.09
N ASN A 112 -5.49 -13.02 0.88
CA ASN A 112 -4.66 -13.45 -0.24
C ASN A 112 -4.02 -14.83 0.04
N LYS A 113 -3.20 -15.32 -0.88
CA LYS A 113 -2.48 -16.60 -0.74
C LYS A 113 -1.53 -16.67 0.47
N ASN A 114 -1.15 -15.51 1.03
CA ASN A 114 -0.26 -15.40 2.18
C ASN A 114 -1.02 -15.28 3.52
N GLY A 115 -2.37 -15.32 3.47
CA GLY A 115 -3.23 -15.32 4.67
C GLY A 115 -3.51 -13.95 5.26
N ILE A 116 -3.16 -12.86 4.56
CA ILE A 116 -3.46 -11.47 4.94
C ILE A 116 -4.48 -10.87 3.97
N PHE A 117 -5.26 -9.87 4.42
CA PHE A 117 -6.10 -9.08 3.52
C PHE A 117 -5.25 -8.49 2.39
N PRO A 118 -5.72 -8.47 1.11
CA PRO A 118 -4.95 -7.93 -0.01
C PRO A 118 -4.45 -6.51 0.25
N THR A 119 -3.17 -6.27 -0.04
CA THR A 119 -2.51 -4.98 0.18
C THR A 119 -1.99 -4.42 -1.14
N ILE A 120 -1.71 -3.11 -1.21
CA ILE A 120 -1.07 -2.49 -2.38
C ILE A 120 0.23 -3.21 -2.77
N PHE A 121 0.93 -3.82 -1.81
CA PHE A 121 2.17 -4.58 -2.04
C PHE A 121 1.87 -5.92 -2.71
N SER A 122 0.89 -6.68 -2.20
CA SER A 122 0.50 -7.97 -2.78
C SER A 122 -0.14 -7.81 -4.15
N GLU A 123 -0.93 -6.76 -4.36
CA GLU A 123 -1.55 -6.46 -5.65
C GLU A 123 -0.49 -6.07 -6.70
N LEU A 124 0.48 -5.23 -6.34
CA LEU A 124 1.59 -4.91 -7.22
C LEU A 124 2.42 -6.17 -7.55
N ARG A 125 2.72 -6.99 -6.55
CA ARG A 125 3.45 -8.25 -6.75
C ARG A 125 2.71 -9.22 -7.68
N ALA A 126 1.38 -9.29 -7.59
CA ALA A 126 0.57 -10.17 -8.41
C ALA A 126 0.62 -9.79 -9.89
N VAL A 127 0.60 -8.47 -10.20
CA VAL A 127 0.59 -7.98 -11.59
C VAL A 127 1.98 -7.69 -12.13
N SER A 128 2.99 -7.56 -11.28
CA SER A 128 4.40 -7.35 -11.64
C SER A 128 5.31 -8.20 -10.74
N PRO A 129 5.47 -9.49 -11.04
CA PRO A 129 6.22 -10.43 -10.19
C PRO A 129 7.67 -10.03 -9.92
N GLU A 130 8.31 -9.29 -10.83
CA GLU A 130 9.71 -8.87 -10.73
C GLU A 130 9.87 -7.45 -10.14
N ALA A 131 8.78 -6.79 -9.72
CA ALA A 131 8.87 -5.45 -9.17
C ALA A 131 9.71 -5.43 -7.89
N GLU A 132 10.64 -4.48 -7.79
CA GLU A 132 11.34 -4.20 -6.53
C GLU A 132 10.42 -3.38 -5.64
N ILE A 133 10.12 -3.89 -4.43
CA ILE A 133 9.17 -3.30 -3.49
C ILE A 133 9.82 -3.22 -2.12
N GLY A 134 9.82 -2.03 -1.51
CA GLY A 134 10.40 -1.76 -0.20
C GLY A 134 9.38 -1.28 0.83
N ASN A 135 9.65 -1.60 2.10
CA ASN A 135 8.92 -1.14 3.26
C ASN A 135 9.92 -0.76 4.35
N ILE A 136 9.97 0.52 4.74
CA ILE A 136 10.93 1.10 5.70
C ILE A 136 10.12 1.88 6.72
N TYR A 137 10.26 1.59 8.00
CA TYR A 137 9.37 2.15 9.01
C TYR A 137 10.03 2.26 10.39
N GLU A 138 9.56 3.21 11.19
CA GLU A 138 10.03 3.46 12.55
C GLU A 138 9.22 2.69 13.59
N TRP A 139 7.89 2.59 13.44
CA TRP A 139 7.04 1.84 14.35
C TRP A 139 6.90 0.38 13.91
N ASP A 140 7.32 -0.56 14.78
CA ASP A 140 7.32 -2.01 14.47
C ASP A 140 5.92 -2.57 14.14
N GLY A 141 4.84 -1.91 14.54
CA GLY A 141 3.48 -2.29 14.20
C GLY A 141 3.18 -2.35 12.71
N ILE A 142 3.89 -1.57 11.89
CA ILE A 142 3.70 -1.55 10.42
C ILE A 142 3.91 -2.93 9.78
N ARG A 143 4.85 -3.73 10.29
CA ARG A 143 5.16 -5.05 9.73
C ARG A 143 3.97 -6.01 9.71
N TYR A 144 3.03 -5.85 10.63
CA TYR A 144 1.84 -6.71 10.75
C TYR A 144 0.70 -6.30 9.80
N LEU A 145 0.82 -5.15 9.17
CA LEU A 145 -0.18 -4.55 8.30
C LEU A 145 0.22 -4.64 6.82
N VAL A 146 1.45 -5.08 6.55
CA VAL A 146 2.02 -5.26 5.22
C VAL A 146 2.15 -6.75 4.93
N ASP A 147 1.83 -7.16 3.70
CA ASP A 147 2.18 -8.50 3.23
C ASP A 147 3.69 -8.58 3.00
N THR A 148 4.43 -8.94 4.05
CA THR A 148 5.90 -8.99 4.03
C THR A 148 6.45 -10.01 3.04
N LEU A 149 5.65 -11.02 2.63
CA LEU A 149 6.03 -11.97 1.58
C LEU A 149 5.92 -11.36 0.17
N SER A 150 5.30 -10.21 0.05
CA SER A 150 5.16 -9.48 -1.22
C SER A 150 6.20 -8.39 -1.41
N VAL A 151 7.03 -8.06 -0.41
CA VAL A 151 8.09 -7.06 -0.51
C VAL A 151 9.48 -7.70 -0.64
N ASN A 152 10.44 -6.99 -1.25
CA ASN A 152 11.82 -7.42 -1.36
C ASN A 152 12.67 -6.96 -0.18
N TYR A 153 12.29 -5.82 0.40
CA TYR A 153 13.00 -5.19 1.50
C TYR A 153 12.00 -4.72 2.56
N ASP A 154 12.05 -5.33 3.72
CA ASP A 154 11.24 -4.98 4.90
C ASP A 154 12.18 -4.59 6.04
N ARG A 155 12.14 -3.31 6.45
CA ARG A 155 13.11 -2.75 7.38
C ARG A 155 12.46 -1.92 8.48
N HIS A 156 12.43 -2.46 9.69
CA HIS A 156 12.20 -1.68 10.90
C HIS A 156 13.48 -0.92 11.28
N VAL A 157 13.41 0.41 11.37
CA VAL A 157 14.54 1.29 11.67
C VAL A 157 14.53 1.65 13.17
N ALA A 158 14.93 0.71 14.01
CA ALA A 158 14.99 0.92 15.45
C ALA A 158 16.08 1.94 15.87
N GLU A 159 17.05 2.19 15.00
CA GLU A 159 18.14 3.14 15.21
C GLU A 159 17.72 4.58 15.31
N VAL A 160 16.48 4.92 14.84
CA VAL A 160 15.91 6.26 14.89
C VAL A 160 15.91 6.86 16.30
N SER A 161 15.81 6.02 17.32
CA SER A 161 15.90 6.45 18.73
C SER A 161 17.25 7.07 19.10
N LYS A 162 18.30 6.84 18.30
CA LYS A 162 19.66 7.36 18.50
C LYS A 162 20.12 8.29 17.39
N ASP A 163 19.53 8.15 16.20
CA ASP A 163 19.86 8.92 15.00
C ASP A 163 18.56 9.18 14.24
N SER A 164 18.01 10.37 14.42
CA SER A 164 16.74 10.80 13.79
C SER A 164 16.77 10.76 12.25
N THR A 165 17.97 10.77 11.65
CA THR A 165 18.14 10.69 10.19
C THR A 165 18.18 9.26 9.66
N ALA A 166 18.17 8.25 10.53
CA ALA A 166 18.40 6.85 10.14
C ALA A 166 17.39 6.35 9.11
N THR A 167 16.11 6.69 9.27
CA THR A 167 15.04 6.28 8.35
C THR A 167 15.21 6.92 6.98
N ALA A 168 15.46 8.23 6.93
CA ALA A 168 15.69 8.95 5.67
C ALA A 168 16.94 8.41 4.94
N ARG A 169 18.04 8.21 5.66
CA ARG A 169 19.27 7.65 5.09
C ARG A 169 19.04 6.25 4.51
N CYS A 170 18.39 5.37 5.27
CA CYS A 170 18.03 4.02 4.82
C CYS A 170 17.17 4.07 3.55
N ALA A 171 16.18 4.95 3.49
CA ALA A 171 15.31 5.13 2.35
C ALA A 171 16.08 5.63 1.11
N VAL A 172 16.91 6.65 1.27
CA VAL A 172 17.73 7.22 0.18
C VAL A 172 18.68 6.16 -0.39
N GLU A 173 19.37 5.41 0.47
CA GLU A 173 20.28 4.34 0.04
C GLU A 173 19.51 3.27 -0.74
N TYR A 174 18.38 2.79 -0.23
CA TYR A 174 17.55 1.79 -0.89
C TYR A 174 17.02 2.28 -2.24
N ILE A 175 16.46 3.50 -2.29
CA ILE A 175 15.92 4.09 -3.53
C ILE A 175 17.02 4.22 -4.58
N ARG A 176 18.19 4.76 -4.19
CA ARG A 176 19.32 4.95 -5.09
C ARG A 176 19.83 3.64 -5.67
N ASP A 177 19.99 2.62 -4.83
CA ASP A 177 20.67 1.38 -5.19
C ASP A 177 19.73 0.39 -5.88
N LYS A 178 18.45 0.34 -5.47
CA LYS A 178 17.47 -0.61 -5.97
C LYS A 178 16.48 -0.05 -6.97
N LYS A 179 16.25 1.27 -6.96
CA LYS A 179 15.27 1.94 -7.84
C LYS A 179 13.90 1.24 -7.80
N PRO A 180 13.29 1.09 -6.61
CA PRO A 180 12.08 0.30 -6.44
C PRO A 180 10.92 0.83 -7.28
N ALA A 181 10.01 -0.08 -7.69
CA ALA A 181 8.75 0.28 -8.31
C ALA A 181 7.81 0.93 -7.27
N LEU A 182 7.86 0.41 -6.03
CA LEU A 182 7.14 0.98 -4.88
C LEU A 182 8.04 0.91 -3.65
N VAL A 183 8.15 2.02 -2.92
CA VAL A 183 8.71 2.02 -1.57
C VAL A 183 7.78 2.76 -0.63
N ASN A 184 7.47 2.15 0.50
CA ASN A 184 6.77 2.75 1.62
C ASN A 184 7.78 3.18 2.66
N ILE A 185 7.67 4.42 3.16
CA ILE A 185 8.53 5.01 4.18
C ILE A 185 7.62 5.60 5.25
N VAL A 186 7.76 5.18 6.51
CA VAL A 186 6.91 5.65 7.62
C VAL A 186 7.76 6.29 8.69
N PHE A 187 7.52 7.57 8.93
CA PHE A 187 8.03 8.34 10.05
C PHE A 187 7.01 8.34 11.19
N ASP A 188 7.41 7.96 12.38
CA ASP A 188 6.57 7.84 13.57
C ASP A 188 6.91 8.90 14.64
N ALA A 189 8.05 9.57 14.50
CA ALA A 189 8.56 10.50 15.48
C ALA A 189 7.62 11.68 15.79
N LEU A 190 6.80 12.13 14.82
CA LEU A 190 5.84 13.22 15.02
C LEU A 190 4.69 12.81 15.95
N ASP A 191 4.18 11.58 15.79
CA ASP A 191 3.16 11.01 16.68
C ASP A 191 3.67 10.93 18.12
N HIS A 192 4.89 10.42 18.32
CA HIS A 192 5.52 10.38 19.64
C HIS A 192 5.60 11.77 20.29
N VAL A 193 6.00 12.80 19.55
CA VAL A 193 6.04 14.17 20.08
C VAL A 193 4.64 14.69 20.37
N GLY A 194 3.66 14.39 19.50
CA GLY A 194 2.26 14.72 19.72
C GLY A 194 1.71 14.14 21.02
N HIS A 195 2.04 12.88 21.33
CA HIS A 195 1.66 12.24 22.59
C HIS A 195 2.40 12.81 23.80
N ALA A 196 3.68 13.13 23.68
CA ALA A 196 4.53 13.56 24.80
C ALA A 196 4.33 15.05 25.15
N ALA A 197 4.27 15.92 24.15
CA ALA A 197 4.26 17.38 24.33
C ALA A 197 2.90 18.02 23.96
N GLY A 198 2.03 17.25 23.32
CA GLY A 198 0.75 17.73 22.78
C GLY A 198 0.87 18.17 21.33
N HIS A 199 -0.23 18.00 20.61
CA HIS A 199 -0.41 18.53 19.27
C HIS A 199 -0.55 20.07 19.32
N ASP A 200 -0.22 20.74 18.21
CA ASP A 200 -0.30 22.21 18.10
C ASP A 200 0.63 22.93 19.10
N THR A 201 1.80 22.35 19.37
CA THR A 201 2.84 22.92 20.26
C THR A 201 4.11 23.24 19.47
N PRO A 202 5.01 24.12 20.00
CA PRO A 202 6.30 24.36 19.36
C PRO A 202 7.10 23.08 19.08
N ALA A 203 7.17 22.17 20.07
CA ALA A 203 7.90 20.90 19.91
C ALA A 203 7.33 20.03 18.78
N TYR A 204 6.01 20.03 18.58
CA TYR A 204 5.36 19.32 17.48
C TYR A 204 5.74 19.95 16.11
N TYR A 205 5.76 21.28 16.02
CA TYR A 205 6.17 21.95 14.79
C TYR A 205 7.65 21.76 14.49
N ASP A 206 8.52 21.89 15.50
CA ASP A 206 9.96 21.64 15.35
C ASP A 206 10.22 20.22 14.77
N LYS A 207 9.48 19.21 15.26
CA LYS A 207 9.59 17.84 14.77
C LYS A 207 9.06 17.69 13.33
N LEU A 208 7.97 18.34 12.99
CA LEU A 208 7.44 18.33 11.63
C LEU A 208 8.40 18.99 10.64
N GLU A 209 9.02 20.11 11.03
CA GLU A 209 10.04 20.81 10.24
C GLU A 209 11.31 19.98 10.06
N GLU A 210 11.71 19.23 11.10
CA GLU A 210 12.80 18.25 11.00
C GLU A 210 12.47 17.16 9.96
N ILE A 211 11.24 16.59 10.00
CA ILE A 211 10.80 15.56 9.04
C ILE A 211 10.68 16.14 7.63
N ASP A 212 10.23 17.39 7.48
CA ASP A 212 10.22 18.06 6.16
C ASP A 212 11.61 18.08 5.53
N GLY A 213 12.66 18.22 6.35
CA GLY A 213 14.04 18.14 5.88
C GLY A 213 14.48 16.77 5.38
N TYR A 214 13.69 15.72 5.62
CA TYR A 214 13.91 14.35 5.14
C TYR A 214 13.17 14.06 3.85
N VAL A 215 12.15 14.85 3.50
CA VAL A 215 11.31 14.72 2.32
C VAL A 215 11.95 15.42 1.11
#